data_00c3c198e117bdccc4b47836f2f2cc94
#
_entry.id   00c3c198e117bdccc4b47836f2f2cc94
#
_cell.length_a   1.000
_cell.length_b   1.000
_cell.length_c   1.000
_cell.angle_alpha   90.00
_cell.angle_beta   90.00
_cell.angle_gamma   90.00
#
_symmetry.space_group_name_H-M   'P 1'
#
loop_
_entity.id
_entity.type
_entity.pdbx_description
1 polymer ?
#
loop_
_entity_poly.entity_id
_entity_poly.type
_entity_poly.pdbx_seq_one_letter_code
_entity_poly.pdbx_strand_id
1 'polypeptide(L)'
;MNFENKALMHYQGEPLIAYSFSAMRPLVDELFINTNIDDALYQTWGAGVIADATDGFKGPLAGILAAMNAVCADTLMVVPCDAPFISTTHLEKLLLEHQLTHAEITVACCGEQVHSVFMVVNTALKTSLEHYLANGERKVRRWFVGHQTHYVDFGENARGFENINTLDELHTIV
;
A
#
# COMPACT_ATOMS: atom_id res chain seq x y z
N MET A 1 -0.10 -13.42 22.71
CA MET A 1 -0.86 -12.37 21.98
C MET A 1 -1.23 -12.99 20.64
N ASN A 2 -2.51 -13.30 20.44
CA ASN A 2 -3.00 -13.70 19.12
C ASN A 2 -2.90 -12.45 18.23
N PHE A 3 -1.98 -12.43 17.30
CA PHE A 3 -2.00 -11.47 16.20
C PHE A 3 -3.16 -11.90 15.29
N GLU A 4 -4.36 -11.42 15.59
CA GLU A 4 -5.44 -11.51 14.63
C GLU A 4 -4.96 -10.83 13.34
N ASN A 5 -5.13 -11.51 12.22
CA ASN A 5 -4.74 -10.99 10.92
C ASN A 5 -5.63 -9.77 10.60
N LYS A 6 -5.11 -8.56 10.80
CA LYS A 6 -5.86 -7.31 10.62
C LYS A 6 -6.59 -7.23 9.29
N ALA A 7 -5.97 -7.72 8.22
CA ALA A 7 -6.55 -7.70 6.89
C ALA A 7 -7.89 -8.45 6.80
N LEU A 8 -8.07 -9.47 7.66
CA LEU A 8 -9.27 -10.31 7.70
C LEU A 8 -10.28 -9.88 8.79
N MET A 9 -10.00 -8.84 9.57
CA MET A 9 -10.98 -8.26 10.49
C MET A 9 -12.15 -7.67 9.68
N HIS A 10 -13.38 -7.86 10.19
CA HIS A 10 -14.59 -7.43 9.47
C HIS A 10 -15.00 -6.01 9.87
N TYR A 11 -15.28 -5.20 8.86
CA TYR A 11 -15.95 -3.92 8.98
C TYR A 11 -17.21 -3.93 8.11
N GLN A 12 -18.37 -3.62 8.69
CA GLN A 12 -19.68 -3.65 8.00
C GLN A 12 -19.95 -4.96 7.22
N GLY A 13 -19.51 -6.10 7.77
CA GLY A 13 -19.75 -7.42 7.20
C GLY A 13 -18.70 -7.92 6.22
N GLU A 14 -17.77 -7.08 5.78
CA GLU A 14 -16.69 -7.43 4.84
C GLU A 14 -15.31 -7.36 5.52
N PRO A 15 -14.34 -8.21 5.17
CA PRO A 15 -12.99 -8.10 5.67
C PRO A 15 -12.32 -6.79 5.19
N LEU A 16 -11.46 -6.19 6.02
CA LEU A 16 -10.82 -4.90 5.74
C LEU A 16 -10.11 -4.86 4.38
N ILE A 17 -9.43 -5.94 4.02
CA ILE A 17 -8.74 -6.05 2.73
C ILE A 17 -9.70 -5.91 1.53
N ALA A 18 -11.00 -6.28 1.69
CA ALA A 18 -11.98 -6.20 0.63
C ALA A 18 -12.16 -4.78 0.09
N TYR A 19 -12.08 -3.80 0.97
CA TYR A 19 -12.24 -2.39 0.60
C TYR A 19 -11.08 -1.91 -0.27
N SER A 20 -9.84 -2.12 0.17
CA SER A 20 -8.65 -1.76 -0.60
C SER A 20 -8.59 -2.53 -1.93
N PHE A 21 -8.91 -3.83 -1.90
CA PHE A 21 -8.96 -4.66 -3.08
C PHE A 21 -9.97 -4.14 -4.12
N SER A 22 -11.20 -3.86 -3.69
CA SER A 22 -12.27 -3.35 -4.56
C SER A 22 -11.94 -1.98 -5.14
N ALA A 23 -11.28 -1.11 -4.37
CA ALA A 23 -10.86 0.21 -4.82
C ALA A 23 -9.76 0.15 -5.89
N MET A 24 -8.81 -0.80 -5.76
CA MET A 24 -7.69 -0.98 -6.69
C MET A 24 -8.08 -1.71 -7.97
N ARG A 25 -8.93 -2.72 -7.88
CA ARG A 25 -9.20 -3.69 -8.96
C ARG A 25 -9.53 -3.07 -10.32
N PRO A 26 -10.31 -1.97 -10.43
CA PRO A 26 -10.62 -1.33 -11.71
C PRO A 26 -9.44 -0.59 -12.36
N LEU A 27 -8.37 -0.31 -11.62
CA LEU A 27 -7.28 0.58 -12.02
C LEU A 27 -5.99 -0.16 -12.41
N VAL A 28 -5.92 -1.48 -12.17
CA VAL A 28 -4.70 -2.27 -12.34
C VAL A 28 -4.94 -3.53 -13.16
N ASP A 29 -3.95 -3.93 -13.96
CA ASP A 29 -4.00 -5.15 -14.76
C ASP A 29 -3.82 -6.39 -13.86
N GLU A 30 -2.87 -6.32 -12.92
CA GLU A 30 -2.56 -7.38 -11.97
C GLU A 30 -2.68 -6.85 -10.54
N LEU A 31 -3.14 -7.70 -9.63
CA LEU A 31 -3.28 -7.37 -8.21
C LEU A 31 -2.65 -8.46 -7.36
N PHE A 32 -1.84 -8.05 -6.38
CA PHE A 32 -1.14 -8.93 -5.46
C PHE A 32 -1.44 -8.55 -4.01
N ILE A 33 -1.51 -9.57 -3.16
CA ILE A 33 -1.58 -9.43 -1.71
C ILE A 33 -0.20 -9.79 -1.15
N ASN A 34 0.46 -8.83 -0.51
CA ASN A 34 1.71 -9.10 0.20
C ASN A 34 1.40 -9.54 1.63
N THR A 35 1.76 -10.76 1.95
CA THR A 35 1.57 -11.34 3.27
C THR A 35 2.55 -12.46 3.55
N ASN A 36 3.00 -12.57 4.81
CA ASN A 36 3.81 -13.69 5.30
C ASN A 36 2.96 -14.76 6.01
N ILE A 37 1.63 -14.60 5.98
CA ILE A 37 0.68 -15.54 6.57
C ILE A 37 0.10 -16.36 5.43
N ASP A 38 0.26 -17.69 5.50
CA ASP A 38 -0.39 -18.61 4.58
C ASP A 38 -1.86 -18.78 5.02
N ASP A 39 -2.72 -17.98 4.42
CA ASP A 39 -4.15 -18.05 4.64
C ASP A 39 -4.84 -18.36 3.30
N ALA A 40 -5.51 -19.50 3.24
CA ALA A 40 -6.23 -19.95 2.05
C ALA A 40 -7.31 -18.94 1.59
N LEU A 41 -7.77 -18.07 2.48
CA LEU A 41 -8.72 -17.02 2.14
C LEU A 41 -8.14 -16.03 1.12
N TYR A 42 -6.86 -15.70 1.16
CA TYR A 42 -6.25 -14.79 0.18
C TYR A 42 -6.30 -15.34 -1.25
N GLN A 43 -6.23 -16.65 -1.42
CA GLN A 43 -6.31 -17.30 -2.72
C GLN A 43 -7.70 -17.18 -3.35
N THR A 44 -8.75 -17.02 -2.54
CA THR A 44 -10.14 -16.87 -3.03
C THR A 44 -10.42 -15.53 -3.71
N TRP A 45 -9.53 -14.53 -3.52
CA TRP A 45 -9.71 -13.18 -4.06
C TRP A 45 -9.28 -13.03 -5.52
N GLY A 46 -8.70 -14.09 -6.11
CA GLY A 46 -8.19 -14.03 -7.50
C GLY A 46 -7.00 -13.10 -7.68
N ALA A 47 -6.26 -12.84 -6.60
CA ALA A 47 -5.01 -12.10 -6.58
C ALA A 47 -3.82 -13.05 -6.45
N GLY A 48 -2.66 -12.64 -6.95
CA GLY A 48 -1.40 -13.30 -6.60
C GLY A 48 -1.05 -13.04 -5.13
N VAL A 49 -0.45 -14.02 -4.45
CA VAL A 49 0.05 -13.85 -3.07
C VAL A 49 1.57 -13.79 -3.11
N ILE A 50 2.14 -12.78 -2.48
CA ILE A 50 3.59 -12.55 -2.42
C ILE A 50 4.02 -12.51 -0.96
N ALA A 51 5.00 -13.34 -0.59
CA ALA A 51 5.67 -13.25 0.71
C ALA A 51 6.88 -12.31 0.62
N ASP A 52 7.29 -11.74 1.74
CA ASP A 52 8.51 -10.93 1.81
C ASP A 52 9.72 -11.78 1.40
N ALA A 53 10.57 -11.23 0.54
CA ALA A 53 11.66 -11.97 -0.09
C ALA A 53 12.79 -12.37 0.87
N THR A 54 12.83 -11.83 2.09
CA THR A 54 13.91 -12.08 3.06
C THR A 54 13.43 -12.02 4.50
N ASP A 55 13.86 -12.98 5.31
CA ASP A 55 13.58 -13.05 6.77
C ASP A 55 14.15 -11.86 7.57
N GLY A 56 14.99 -11.03 6.97
CA GLY A 56 15.69 -9.91 7.63
C GLY A 56 15.03 -8.55 7.46
N PHE A 57 14.19 -8.35 6.48
CA PHE A 57 13.53 -7.07 6.22
C PHE A 57 12.14 -7.05 6.86
N LYS A 58 11.85 -5.97 7.59
CA LYS A 58 10.55 -5.79 8.24
C LYS A 58 9.94 -4.45 7.84
N GLY A 59 8.61 -4.40 7.79
CA GLY A 59 7.85 -3.20 7.48
C GLY A 59 7.49 -3.04 6.01
N PRO A 60 6.75 -1.95 5.65
CA PRO A 60 6.12 -1.81 4.33
C PRO A 60 7.09 -1.87 3.15
N LEU A 61 8.32 -1.38 3.31
CA LEU A 61 9.33 -1.39 2.23
C LEU A 61 9.78 -2.80 1.83
N ALA A 62 9.72 -3.77 2.75
CA ALA A 62 10.03 -5.17 2.43
C ALA A 62 8.97 -5.76 1.48
N GLY A 63 7.70 -5.51 1.77
CA GLY A 63 6.60 -5.92 0.90
C GLY A 63 6.63 -5.23 -0.47
N ILE A 64 6.97 -3.94 -0.50
CA ILE A 64 7.13 -3.19 -1.76
C ILE A 64 8.26 -3.79 -2.60
N LEU A 65 9.40 -4.10 -1.99
CA LEU A 65 10.51 -4.75 -2.70
C LEU A 65 10.12 -6.13 -3.21
N ALA A 66 9.41 -6.92 -2.41
CA ALA A 66 8.91 -8.23 -2.83
C ALA A 66 7.97 -8.12 -4.04
N ALA A 67 7.06 -7.14 -4.04
CA ALA A 67 6.20 -6.85 -5.17
C ALA A 67 7.00 -6.43 -6.41
N MET A 68 7.98 -5.52 -6.28
CA MET A 68 8.85 -5.10 -7.39
C MET A 68 9.66 -6.26 -7.98
N ASN A 69 9.95 -7.31 -7.19
CA ASN A 69 10.61 -8.52 -7.68
C ASN A 69 9.66 -9.47 -8.43
N ALA A 70 8.38 -9.45 -8.10
CA ALA A 70 7.39 -10.38 -8.62
C ALA A 70 6.71 -9.90 -9.91
N VAL A 71 6.63 -8.57 -10.12
CA VAL A 71 5.92 -7.99 -11.26
C VAL A 71 6.86 -7.64 -12.42
N CYS A 72 6.32 -7.66 -13.64
CA CYS A 72 7.00 -7.17 -14.85
C CYS A 72 6.53 -5.76 -15.26
N ALA A 73 5.64 -5.14 -14.49
CA ALA A 73 5.11 -3.81 -14.78
C ALA A 73 6.12 -2.71 -14.44
N ASP A 74 6.06 -1.59 -15.17
CA ASP A 74 6.92 -0.42 -14.92
C ASP A 74 6.48 0.39 -13.70
N THR A 75 5.22 0.22 -13.27
CA THR A 75 4.60 1.00 -12.20
C THR A 75 3.89 0.08 -11.22
N LEU A 76 4.07 0.34 -9.93
CA LEU A 76 3.42 -0.37 -8.83
C LEU A 76 2.58 0.62 -8.02
N MET A 77 1.28 0.31 -7.83
CA MET A 77 0.42 1.00 -6.88
C MET A 77 0.43 0.23 -5.55
N VAL A 78 0.62 0.94 -4.45
CA VAL A 78 0.69 0.37 -3.10
C VAL A 78 -0.42 0.97 -2.25
N VAL A 79 -1.21 0.11 -1.62
CA VAL A 79 -2.32 0.49 -0.73
C VAL A 79 -2.30 -0.46 0.48
N PRO A 80 -2.45 0.04 1.72
CA PRO A 80 -2.53 -0.82 2.90
C PRO A 80 -3.86 -1.58 2.91
N CYS A 81 -3.86 -2.78 3.52
CA CYS A 81 -5.03 -3.65 3.59
C CYS A 81 -6.03 -3.26 4.69
N ASP A 82 -5.71 -2.28 5.53
CA ASP A 82 -6.51 -1.84 6.69
C ASP A 82 -7.10 -0.43 6.52
N ALA A 83 -7.36 -0.03 5.26
CA ALA A 83 -7.89 1.28 4.88
C ALA A 83 -9.31 1.18 4.26
N PRO A 84 -10.36 0.98 5.05
CA PRO A 84 -11.71 0.70 4.53
C PRO A 84 -12.39 1.89 3.88
N PHE A 85 -11.87 3.11 4.03
CA PHE A 85 -12.45 4.32 3.47
C PHE A 85 -11.80 4.76 2.15
N ILE A 86 -10.77 4.04 1.70
CA ILE A 86 -10.17 4.32 0.40
C ILE A 86 -11.17 4.04 -0.72
N SER A 87 -11.18 4.88 -1.73
CA SER A 87 -12.05 4.71 -2.90
C SER A 87 -11.24 4.66 -4.19
N THR A 88 -11.85 4.10 -5.23
CA THR A 88 -11.28 4.11 -6.60
C THR A 88 -10.93 5.53 -7.05
N THR A 89 -11.77 6.53 -6.74
CA THR A 89 -11.52 7.94 -7.12
C THR A 89 -10.24 8.51 -6.46
N HIS A 90 -9.94 8.15 -5.19
CA HIS A 90 -8.69 8.55 -4.56
C HIS A 90 -7.48 7.96 -5.28
N LEU A 91 -7.54 6.68 -5.60
CA LEU A 91 -6.45 5.95 -6.25
C LEU A 91 -6.28 6.37 -7.72
N GLU A 92 -7.38 6.63 -8.43
CA GLU A 92 -7.38 7.14 -9.80
C GLU A 92 -6.69 8.51 -9.87
N LYS A 93 -7.00 9.43 -8.95
CA LYS A 93 -6.32 10.73 -8.85
C LYS A 93 -4.81 10.53 -8.63
N LEU A 94 -4.43 9.63 -7.72
CA LEU A 94 -3.02 9.36 -7.42
C LEU A 94 -2.28 8.82 -8.65
N LEU A 95 -2.91 7.89 -9.39
CA LEU A 95 -2.36 7.30 -10.62
C LEU A 95 -2.24 8.35 -11.74
N LEU A 96 -3.28 9.17 -11.92
CA LEU A 96 -3.28 10.23 -12.93
C LEU A 96 -2.16 11.25 -12.68
N GLU A 97 -1.99 11.71 -11.44
CA GLU A 97 -0.94 12.63 -11.05
C GLU A 97 0.46 12.02 -11.27
N HIS A 98 0.62 10.73 -11.01
CA HIS A 98 1.87 10.02 -11.32
C HIS A 98 2.19 10.05 -12.80
N GLN A 99 1.20 9.78 -13.66
CA GLN A 99 1.36 9.81 -15.12
C GLN A 99 1.64 11.21 -15.65
N LEU A 100 0.97 12.24 -15.13
CA LEU A 100 1.12 13.62 -15.58
C LEU A 100 2.47 14.24 -15.18
N THR A 101 2.96 13.92 -14.00
CA THR A 101 4.19 14.51 -13.46
C THR A 101 5.44 13.73 -13.84
N HIS A 102 5.29 12.51 -14.31
CA HIS A 102 6.41 11.58 -14.56
C HIS A 102 7.33 11.41 -13.34
N ALA A 103 6.77 11.56 -12.14
CA ALA A 103 7.51 11.38 -10.89
C ALA A 103 7.96 9.93 -10.73
N GLU A 104 9.07 9.71 -10.03
CA GLU A 104 9.51 8.36 -9.68
C GLU A 104 8.64 7.74 -8.59
N ILE A 105 8.14 8.59 -7.68
CA ILE A 105 7.24 8.22 -6.59
C ILE A 105 6.13 9.27 -6.50
N THR A 106 4.88 8.86 -6.39
CA THR A 106 3.74 9.74 -6.12
C THR A 106 3.04 9.25 -4.86
N VAL A 107 2.82 10.15 -3.90
CA VAL A 107 2.36 9.82 -2.53
C VAL A 107 1.18 10.68 -2.15
N ALA A 108 0.19 10.07 -1.48
CA ALA A 108 -0.94 10.80 -0.93
C ALA A 108 -0.54 11.62 0.31
N CYS A 109 -1.07 12.85 0.41
CA CYS A 109 -1.01 13.64 1.63
C CYS A 109 -2.34 14.37 1.89
N CYS A 110 -2.54 14.81 3.14
CA CYS A 110 -3.62 15.69 3.55
C CYS A 110 -2.99 16.83 4.36
N GLY A 111 -2.77 17.97 3.71
CA GLY A 111 -1.93 19.03 4.24
C GLY A 111 -0.50 18.52 4.56
N GLU A 112 -0.07 18.67 5.81
CA GLU A 112 1.28 18.20 6.24
C GLU A 112 1.37 16.69 6.52
N GLN A 113 0.23 16.01 6.63
CA GLN A 113 0.20 14.57 6.91
C GLN A 113 0.44 13.78 5.63
N VAL A 114 1.56 13.08 5.56
CA VAL A 114 1.91 12.20 4.44
C VAL A 114 1.50 10.77 4.75
N HIS A 115 0.70 10.18 3.88
CA HIS A 115 0.22 8.79 3.94
C HIS A 115 1.15 7.89 3.12
N SER A 116 2.32 7.61 3.66
CA SER A 116 3.49 7.08 2.93
C SER A 116 3.34 5.67 2.36
N VAL A 117 2.26 4.95 2.68
CA VAL A 117 1.94 3.62 2.12
C VAL A 117 0.77 3.67 1.12
N PHE A 118 0.28 4.88 0.81
CA PHE A 118 -0.62 5.11 -0.31
C PHE A 118 0.18 5.80 -1.41
N MET A 119 0.75 5.00 -2.29
CA MET A 119 1.68 5.52 -3.29
C MET A 119 1.57 4.81 -4.64
N VAL A 120 2.07 5.49 -5.66
CA VAL A 120 2.43 4.92 -6.96
C VAL A 120 3.93 5.09 -7.13
N VAL A 121 4.64 4.04 -7.52
CA VAL A 121 6.11 4.03 -7.59
C VAL A 121 6.59 3.29 -8.83
N ASN A 122 7.64 3.82 -9.47
CA ASN A 122 8.29 3.16 -10.60
C ASN A 122 9.10 1.96 -10.13
N THR A 123 8.91 0.81 -10.75
CA THR A 123 9.64 -0.42 -10.43
C THR A 123 11.14 -0.34 -10.75
N ALA A 124 11.55 0.61 -11.60
CA ALA A 124 12.96 0.94 -11.84
C ALA A 124 13.73 1.32 -10.57
N LEU A 125 13.03 1.76 -9.50
CA LEU A 125 13.63 2.09 -8.20
C LEU A 125 13.99 0.86 -7.36
N LYS A 126 13.75 -0.35 -7.83
CA LYS A 126 14.03 -1.60 -7.12
C LYS A 126 15.44 -1.66 -6.55
N THR A 127 16.47 -1.40 -7.35
CA THR A 127 17.87 -1.44 -6.90
C THR A 127 18.16 -0.40 -5.81
N SER A 128 17.56 0.81 -5.91
CA SER A 128 17.65 1.82 -4.86
C SER A 128 17.04 1.32 -3.55
N LEU A 129 15.87 0.69 -3.62
CA LEU A 129 15.19 0.15 -2.46
C LEU A 129 15.96 -1.01 -1.82
N GLU A 130 16.54 -1.90 -2.62
CA GLU A 130 17.43 -2.97 -2.16
C GLU A 130 18.61 -2.42 -1.35
N HIS A 131 19.32 -1.44 -1.90
CA HIS A 131 20.44 -0.80 -1.21
C HIS A 131 20.00 -0.09 0.08
N TYR A 132 18.87 0.61 0.06
CA TYR A 132 18.32 1.28 1.23
C TYR A 132 18.04 0.30 2.38
N LEU A 133 17.39 -0.82 2.06
CA LEU A 133 17.08 -1.87 3.03
C LEU A 133 18.35 -2.62 3.51
N ALA A 134 19.31 -2.88 2.63
CA ALA A 134 20.60 -3.52 2.97
C ALA A 134 21.41 -2.70 3.95
N ASN A 135 21.31 -1.35 3.89
CA ASN A 135 21.95 -0.44 4.85
C ASN A 135 21.23 -0.35 6.22
N GLY A 136 20.22 -1.19 6.45
CA GLY A 136 19.50 -1.23 7.72
C GLY A 136 18.39 -0.17 7.85
N GLU A 137 18.16 0.63 6.82
CA GLU A 137 17.12 1.66 6.81
C GLU A 137 15.73 1.07 6.61
N ARG A 138 14.70 1.69 7.23
CA ARG A 138 13.33 1.14 7.23
C ARG A 138 12.24 2.21 7.05
N LYS A 139 12.58 3.50 7.17
CA LYS A 139 11.60 4.59 7.16
C LYS A 139 11.19 4.94 5.74
N VAL A 140 9.93 4.68 5.36
CA VAL A 140 9.39 4.92 4.01
C VAL A 140 9.64 6.38 3.56
N ARG A 141 9.27 7.37 4.39
CA ARG A 141 9.44 8.79 4.05
C ARG A 141 10.89 9.21 3.84
N ARG A 142 11.85 8.54 4.51
CA ARG A 142 13.27 8.85 4.35
C ARG A 142 13.80 8.32 3.00
N TRP A 143 13.26 7.20 2.54
CA TRP A 143 13.59 6.68 1.22
C TRP A 143 13.15 7.63 0.10
N PHE A 144 12.00 8.31 0.26
CA PHE A 144 11.50 9.27 -0.73
C PHE A 144 12.46 10.43 -1.00
N VAL A 145 13.23 10.89 0.01
CA VAL A 145 14.11 12.07 -0.09
C VAL A 145 15.18 11.93 -1.19
N GLY A 146 15.54 10.70 -1.55
CA GLY A 146 16.52 10.44 -2.60
C GLY A 146 15.95 10.40 -4.01
N HIS A 147 14.62 10.61 -4.18
CA HIS A 147 13.89 10.39 -5.42
C HIS A 147 13.01 11.57 -5.80
N GLN A 148 12.69 11.67 -7.11
CA GLN A 148 11.71 12.64 -7.59
C GLN A 148 10.31 12.25 -7.09
N THR A 149 9.93 12.80 -5.94
CA THR A 149 8.67 12.50 -5.26
C THR A 149 7.65 13.60 -5.45
N HIS A 150 6.47 13.25 -5.95
CA HIS A 150 5.30 14.12 -6.07
C HIS A 150 4.29 13.83 -4.96
N TYR A 151 3.81 14.87 -4.28
CA TYR A 151 2.83 14.77 -3.20
C TYR A 151 1.47 15.26 -3.70
N VAL A 152 0.49 14.36 -3.70
CA VAL A 152 -0.89 14.68 -4.11
C VAL A 152 -1.69 15.04 -2.88
N ASP A 153 -2.08 16.31 -2.76
CA ASP A 153 -2.88 16.76 -1.63
C ASP A 153 -4.37 16.45 -1.85
N PHE A 154 -4.95 15.75 -0.88
CA PHE A 154 -6.38 15.41 -0.83
C PHE A 154 -7.18 16.35 0.10
N GLY A 155 -6.54 17.37 0.66
CA GLY A 155 -7.19 18.38 1.49
C GLY A 155 -7.89 17.78 2.72
N GLU A 156 -9.17 18.08 2.88
CA GLU A 156 -9.97 17.60 4.02
C GLU A 156 -10.43 16.14 3.90
N ASN A 157 -10.16 15.44 2.77
CA ASN A 157 -10.53 14.03 2.56
C ASN A 157 -9.59 13.04 3.27
N ALA A 158 -9.05 13.41 4.43
CA ALA A 158 -8.13 12.60 5.23
C ALA A 158 -8.73 11.22 5.59
N ARG A 159 -10.05 11.14 5.77
CA ARG A 159 -10.74 9.90 6.12
C ARG A 159 -10.47 8.76 5.14
N GLY A 160 -10.32 9.05 3.84
CA GLY A 160 -9.99 8.05 2.83
C GLY A 160 -8.68 7.32 3.08
N PHE A 161 -7.76 7.94 3.83
CA PHE A 161 -6.42 7.42 4.10
C PHE A 161 -6.22 6.97 5.56
N GLU A 162 -7.31 6.88 6.34
CA GLU A 162 -7.26 6.39 7.71
C GLU A 162 -7.16 4.86 7.74
N ASN A 163 -6.21 4.36 8.51
CA ASN A 163 -6.06 2.95 8.79
C ASN A 163 -6.81 2.59 10.08
N ILE A 164 -7.48 1.46 10.11
CA ILE A 164 -8.08 0.92 11.32
C ILE A 164 -7.04 0.05 12.03
N ASN A 165 -6.63 0.46 13.23
CA ASN A 165 -5.57 -0.21 13.98
C ASN A 165 -6.09 -1.08 15.13
N THR A 166 -7.29 -0.85 15.61
CA THR A 166 -7.86 -1.54 16.78
C THR A 166 -9.32 -1.94 16.55
N LEU A 167 -9.77 -2.97 17.28
CA LEU A 167 -11.18 -3.39 17.31
C LEU A 167 -12.09 -2.27 17.86
N ASP A 168 -11.60 -1.47 18.80
CA ASP A 168 -12.35 -0.35 19.37
C ASP A 168 -12.58 0.76 18.34
N GLU A 169 -11.60 1.05 17.48
CA GLU A 169 -11.77 1.96 16.35
C GLU A 169 -12.85 1.45 15.39
N LEU A 170 -12.88 0.14 15.08
CA LEU A 170 -13.92 -0.50 14.27
C LEU A 170 -15.34 -0.27 14.83
N HIS A 171 -15.51 -0.32 16.16
CA HIS A 171 -16.80 -0.14 16.81
C HIS A 171 -17.22 1.33 16.97
N THR A 172 -16.26 2.26 16.92
CA THR A 172 -16.50 3.70 17.11
C THR A 172 -16.92 4.41 15.83
N ILE A 173 -16.70 3.79 14.67
CA ILE A 173 -16.94 4.35 13.34
C ILE A 173 -18.36 4.02 12.79
N VAL A 174 -19.23 3.47 13.63
CA VAL A 174 -20.66 3.17 13.27
C VAL A 174 -21.51 4.43 13.37
#